data_287d2e287395473809f0add74e90c80c
#
_entry.id   287d2e287395473809f0add74e90c80c
#
_cell.length_a   1.000
_cell.length_b   1.000
_cell.length_c   1.000
_cell.angle_alpha   90.00
_cell.angle_beta   90.00
_cell.angle_gamma   90.00
#
_symmetry.space_group_name_H-M   'P 1'
#
loop_
_entity.id
_entity.type
_entity.pdbx_description
1 polymer ?
#
loop_
_entity_poly.entity_id
_entity_poly.type
_entity_poly.pdbx_seq_one_letter_code
_entity_poly.pdbx_strand_id
1 'polypeptide(L)'
;MKKTILFCVALAGLTAMSSCGNKAATKLENAADSASYALGVSNGARFGEALKSGMYEQLKNIDPNDFMKGLAAALKTDSTQRSYEMGLSQGLYIKEMLNNIKQGTGVEIDIPTFVQAYKQAMDGDTTLLISAMQSNSVLDAIFRAAAEAKEKEELARLAETPEAKENLAKGEAFLAEKAKEEGVVKTESGLLYKVVKEGKGDKVQSNQRAKVSYKGTLIDGTQFDSNASATFSPTQVVKGFGEGLQLMQKGGKYILYIPAELGYGVRGGGDKIPTNSTLIFEVEVLDLSLIHI
;
A
#
# COMPACT_ATOMS: atom_id res chain seq x y z
N MET A 1 -45.26 -7.33 45.50
CA MET A 1 -45.41 -8.74 45.08
C MET A 1 -44.63 -8.95 43.79
N LYS A 2 -43.44 -9.50 43.90
CA LYS A 2 -42.59 -9.83 42.74
C LYS A 2 -42.99 -11.22 42.25
N LYS A 3 -43.53 -11.31 41.04
CA LYS A 3 -43.84 -12.59 40.38
C LYS A 3 -42.55 -13.18 39.83
N THR A 4 -42.03 -14.21 40.50
CA THR A 4 -40.96 -15.06 40.02
C THR A 4 -41.59 -16.01 38.99
N ILE A 5 -41.27 -15.79 37.72
CA ILE A 5 -41.63 -16.72 36.65
C ILE A 5 -40.62 -17.87 36.68
N LEU A 6 -41.08 -19.01 37.21
CA LEU A 6 -40.32 -20.26 37.24
C LEU A 6 -40.45 -20.91 35.85
N PHE A 7 -39.42 -20.79 35.03
CA PHE A 7 -39.32 -21.55 33.78
C PHE A 7 -38.76 -22.95 34.10
N CYS A 8 -39.68 -23.91 34.25
CA CYS A 8 -39.29 -25.32 34.27
C CYS A 8 -38.98 -25.78 32.84
N VAL A 9 -37.73 -25.67 32.45
CA VAL A 9 -37.24 -26.44 31.28
C VAL A 9 -36.96 -27.84 31.75
N ALA A 10 -37.76 -28.80 31.28
CA ALA A 10 -37.58 -30.23 31.55
C ALA A 10 -36.23 -30.67 30.96
N LEU A 11 -35.26 -30.95 31.80
CA LEU A 11 -34.01 -31.63 31.41
C LEU A 11 -34.33 -33.10 31.13
N ALA A 12 -34.70 -33.41 29.88
CA ALA A 12 -34.72 -34.78 29.41
C ALA A 12 -33.28 -35.22 29.09
N GLY A 13 -32.79 -36.10 29.94
CA GLY A 13 -31.70 -37.07 29.72
C GLY A 13 -30.62 -36.78 28.70
N LEU A 14 -29.56 -36.07 29.11
CA LEU A 14 -28.25 -36.20 28.47
C LEU A 14 -27.44 -37.24 29.25
N THR A 15 -27.56 -38.52 28.82
CA THR A 15 -26.65 -39.58 29.25
C THR A 15 -25.24 -39.21 28.76
N ALA A 16 -24.33 -39.02 29.71
CA ALA A 16 -22.91 -38.81 29.47
C ALA A 16 -22.34 -40.00 28.70
N MET A 17 -21.99 -39.79 27.42
CA MET A 17 -21.06 -40.66 26.73
C MET A 17 -19.66 -40.40 27.27
N SER A 18 -19.14 -41.34 28.07
CA SER A 18 -17.75 -41.37 28.52
C SER A 18 -16.83 -41.60 27.33
N SER A 19 -16.20 -40.53 26.85
CA SER A 19 -15.04 -40.57 25.98
C SER A 19 -13.78 -40.72 26.84
N CYS A 20 -13.04 -41.79 26.64
CA CYS A 20 -11.76 -42.06 27.28
C CYS A 20 -10.75 -40.93 26.98
N GLY A 21 -10.44 -40.14 28.00
CA GLY A 21 -9.38 -39.17 28.03
C GLY A 21 -9.40 -38.45 29.37
N ASN A 22 -8.28 -38.50 30.09
CA ASN A 22 -8.11 -38.00 31.45
C ASN A 22 -8.32 -36.46 31.58
N LYS A 23 -9.60 -36.02 31.48
CA LYS A 23 -10.00 -34.63 31.81
C LYS A 23 -11.07 -34.72 32.87
N ALA A 24 -10.91 -33.98 33.96
CA ALA A 24 -11.92 -33.83 34.98
C ALA A 24 -13.28 -33.51 34.33
N ALA A 25 -14.25 -34.43 34.47
CA ALA A 25 -15.57 -34.24 33.88
C ALA A 25 -16.26 -33.05 34.54
N THR A 26 -16.55 -32.00 33.76
CA THR A 26 -17.36 -30.87 34.23
C THR A 26 -18.78 -31.39 34.49
N LYS A 27 -19.23 -31.35 35.73
CA LYS A 27 -20.61 -31.68 36.09
C LYS A 27 -21.50 -30.48 35.79
N LEU A 28 -22.60 -30.75 35.10
CA LEU A 28 -23.65 -29.77 34.82
C LEU A 28 -24.81 -30.04 35.74
N GLU A 29 -24.77 -29.42 36.90
CA GLU A 29 -25.73 -29.73 38.01
C GLU A 29 -26.99 -28.89 37.95
N ASN A 30 -26.96 -27.76 37.25
CA ASN A 30 -28.09 -26.84 37.16
C ASN A 30 -28.12 -26.13 35.78
N ALA A 31 -29.16 -25.34 35.56
CA ALA A 31 -29.35 -24.62 34.30
C ALA A 31 -28.26 -23.55 34.06
N ALA A 32 -27.69 -22.93 35.10
CA ALA A 32 -26.60 -21.98 34.94
C ALA A 32 -25.31 -22.65 34.50
N ASP A 33 -24.99 -23.83 35.05
CA ASP A 33 -23.83 -24.62 34.60
C ASP A 33 -23.98 -25.04 33.15
N SER A 34 -25.16 -25.53 32.78
CA SER A 34 -25.47 -25.92 31.40
C SER A 34 -25.37 -24.74 30.42
N ALA A 35 -25.90 -23.57 30.79
CA ALA A 35 -25.82 -22.37 29.98
C ALA A 35 -24.36 -21.89 29.84
N SER A 36 -23.61 -21.86 30.94
CA SER A 36 -22.20 -21.44 30.96
C SER A 36 -21.34 -22.35 30.07
N TYR A 37 -21.55 -23.66 30.18
CA TYR A 37 -20.84 -24.61 29.35
C TYR A 37 -21.20 -24.47 27.87
N ALA A 38 -22.48 -24.35 27.54
CA ALA A 38 -22.94 -24.19 26.16
C ALA A 38 -22.42 -22.89 25.52
N LEU A 39 -22.41 -21.79 26.25
CA LEU A 39 -21.82 -20.52 25.78
C LEU A 39 -20.32 -20.64 25.56
N GLY A 40 -19.60 -21.27 26.48
CA GLY A 40 -18.17 -21.54 26.34
C GLY A 40 -17.86 -22.36 25.09
N VAL A 41 -18.59 -23.46 24.87
CA VAL A 41 -18.43 -24.31 23.67
C VAL A 41 -18.74 -23.55 22.39
N SER A 42 -19.86 -22.82 22.35
CA SER A 42 -20.28 -22.08 21.15
C SER A 42 -19.28 -21.00 20.74
N ASN A 43 -18.78 -20.22 21.70
CA ASN A 43 -17.80 -19.16 21.41
C ASN A 43 -16.41 -19.73 21.10
N GLY A 44 -15.98 -20.75 21.86
CA GLY A 44 -14.70 -21.40 21.66
C GLY A 44 -14.62 -22.13 20.30
N ALA A 45 -15.70 -22.76 19.85
CA ALA A 45 -15.76 -23.39 18.53
C ALA A 45 -15.58 -22.37 17.39
N ARG A 46 -16.31 -21.25 17.44
CA ARG A 46 -16.19 -20.17 16.45
C ARG A 46 -14.77 -19.61 16.38
N PHE A 47 -14.18 -19.35 17.55
CA PHE A 47 -12.82 -18.84 17.60
C PHE A 47 -11.81 -19.88 17.09
N GLY A 48 -11.99 -21.14 17.44
CA GLY A 48 -11.15 -22.24 16.95
C GLY A 48 -11.22 -22.44 15.43
N GLU A 49 -12.40 -22.25 14.83
CA GLU A 49 -12.56 -22.25 13.37
C GLU A 49 -11.86 -21.05 12.73
N ALA A 50 -11.97 -19.85 13.32
CA ALA A 50 -11.28 -18.66 12.85
C ALA A 50 -9.74 -18.83 12.90
N LEU A 51 -9.20 -19.43 13.97
CA LEU A 51 -7.78 -19.77 14.08
C LEU A 51 -7.32 -20.74 12.98
N LYS A 52 -8.12 -21.76 12.68
CA LYS A 52 -7.79 -22.79 11.69
C LYS A 52 -7.93 -22.30 10.25
N SER A 53 -8.86 -21.40 9.99
CA SER A 53 -9.15 -20.89 8.64
C SER A 53 -7.98 -20.10 8.03
N GLY A 54 -7.07 -19.56 8.85
CA GLY A 54 -6.00 -18.67 8.39
C GLY A 54 -6.49 -17.36 7.75
N MET A 55 -7.81 -17.10 7.79
CA MET A 55 -8.46 -15.96 7.15
C MET A 55 -8.05 -14.63 7.79
N TYR A 56 -7.68 -14.64 9.05
CA TYR A 56 -7.32 -13.45 9.82
C TYR A 56 -5.84 -13.47 10.16
N GLU A 57 -5.06 -12.60 9.52
CA GLU A 57 -3.61 -12.45 9.75
C GLU A 57 -3.26 -12.23 11.24
N GLN A 58 -4.13 -11.49 11.94
CA GLN A 58 -3.99 -11.17 13.37
C GLN A 58 -4.07 -12.41 14.29
N LEU A 59 -4.63 -13.50 13.80
CA LEU A 59 -4.77 -14.75 14.56
C LEU A 59 -3.62 -15.73 14.30
N LYS A 60 -2.71 -15.43 13.38
CA LYS A 60 -1.52 -16.24 13.16
C LYS A 60 -0.59 -16.14 14.38
N ASN A 61 -0.07 -17.28 14.78
CA ASN A 61 0.87 -17.39 15.91
C ASN A 61 0.30 -17.08 17.31
N ILE A 62 -1.02 -17.15 17.51
CA ILE A 62 -1.59 -17.07 18.86
C ILE A 62 -1.26 -18.36 19.62
N ASP A 63 -0.62 -18.22 20.79
CA ASP A 63 -0.51 -19.30 21.76
C ASP A 63 -1.86 -19.51 22.47
N PRO A 64 -2.53 -20.69 22.34
CA PRO A 64 -3.84 -20.90 22.93
C PRO A 64 -3.84 -20.80 24.45
N ASN A 65 -2.73 -21.17 25.13
CA ASN A 65 -2.66 -21.15 26.59
C ASN A 65 -2.55 -19.72 27.09
N ASP A 66 -1.75 -18.88 26.45
CA ASP A 66 -1.64 -17.47 26.81
C ASP A 66 -2.93 -16.70 26.47
N PHE A 67 -3.58 -17.03 25.35
CA PHE A 67 -4.91 -16.53 25.04
C PHE A 67 -5.92 -16.87 26.15
N MET A 68 -5.96 -18.13 26.59
CA MET A 68 -6.87 -18.57 27.65
C MET A 68 -6.57 -17.92 29.01
N LYS A 69 -5.32 -17.64 29.34
CA LYS A 69 -4.95 -16.88 30.54
C LYS A 69 -5.52 -15.45 30.48
N GLY A 70 -5.35 -14.76 29.34
CA GLY A 70 -5.89 -13.42 29.11
C GLY A 70 -7.41 -13.38 29.20
N LEU A 71 -8.08 -14.33 28.52
CA LEU A 71 -9.55 -14.47 28.55
C LEU A 71 -10.05 -14.68 29.98
N ALA A 72 -9.46 -15.63 30.72
CA ALA A 72 -9.86 -15.94 32.09
C ALA A 72 -9.61 -14.78 33.05
N ALA A 73 -8.54 -14.00 32.86
CA ALA A 73 -8.27 -12.79 33.61
C ALA A 73 -9.33 -11.73 33.34
N ALA A 74 -9.63 -11.44 32.08
CA ALA A 74 -10.64 -10.46 31.69
C ALA A 74 -12.05 -10.78 32.21
N LEU A 75 -12.45 -12.06 32.19
CA LEU A 75 -13.77 -12.49 32.69
C LEU A 75 -13.92 -12.43 34.22
N LYS A 76 -12.80 -12.30 34.95
CA LYS A 76 -12.80 -12.18 36.42
C LYS A 76 -12.72 -10.74 36.90
N THR A 77 -12.50 -9.78 36.03
CA THR A 77 -12.43 -8.37 36.41
C THR A 77 -13.80 -7.87 36.83
N ASP A 78 -13.84 -7.05 37.87
CA ASP A 78 -15.06 -6.43 38.34
C ASP A 78 -15.25 -5.01 37.77
N SER A 79 -16.40 -4.40 38.01
CA SER A 79 -16.72 -3.06 37.53
C SER A 79 -15.77 -1.96 38.02
N THR A 80 -15.00 -2.21 39.10
CA THR A 80 -14.05 -1.24 39.65
C THR A 80 -12.79 -1.09 38.79
N GLN A 81 -12.48 -2.10 37.96
CA GLN A 81 -11.33 -2.12 37.07
C GLN A 81 -11.65 -1.65 35.63
N ARG A 82 -12.89 -1.25 35.37
CA ARG A 82 -13.35 -0.84 34.03
C ARG A 82 -12.44 0.20 33.36
N SER A 83 -11.94 1.18 34.11
CA SER A 83 -11.05 2.22 33.59
C SER A 83 -9.70 1.62 33.16
N TYR A 84 -9.18 0.67 33.92
CA TYR A 84 -7.95 -0.05 33.57
C TYR A 84 -8.13 -0.91 32.31
N GLU A 85 -9.24 -1.63 32.21
CA GLU A 85 -9.58 -2.46 31.04
C GLU A 85 -9.72 -1.62 29.76
N MET A 86 -10.41 -0.47 29.87
CA MET A 86 -10.51 0.48 28.76
C MET A 86 -9.14 1.00 28.36
N GLY A 87 -8.27 1.34 29.32
CA GLY A 87 -6.91 1.79 29.06
C GLY A 87 -6.07 0.71 28.39
N LEU A 88 -6.18 -0.56 28.83
CA LEU A 88 -5.47 -1.69 28.23
C LEU A 88 -5.94 -1.91 26.78
N SER A 89 -7.25 -1.91 26.52
CA SER A 89 -7.82 -2.06 25.19
C SER A 89 -7.36 -0.95 24.25
N GLN A 90 -7.41 0.30 24.70
CA GLN A 90 -6.92 1.45 23.95
C GLN A 90 -5.41 1.36 23.69
N GLY A 91 -4.64 0.93 24.69
CA GLY A 91 -3.19 0.74 24.54
C GLY A 91 -2.81 -0.31 23.52
N LEU A 92 -3.55 -1.43 23.44
CA LEU A 92 -3.34 -2.47 22.42
C LEU A 92 -3.61 -1.94 21.00
N TYR A 93 -4.72 -1.21 20.83
CA TYR A 93 -5.04 -0.57 19.55
C TYR A 93 -3.96 0.44 19.14
N ILE A 94 -3.52 1.30 20.07
CA ILE A 94 -2.45 2.28 19.81
C ILE A 94 -1.14 1.56 19.45
N LYS A 95 -0.78 0.49 20.17
CA LYS A 95 0.43 -0.29 19.88
C LYS A 95 0.46 -0.81 18.45
N GLU A 96 -0.66 -1.31 17.95
CA GLU A 96 -0.76 -1.77 16.56
C GLU A 96 -0.63 -0.59 15.58
N MET A 97 -1.28 0.52 15.85
CA MET A 97 -1.14 1.76 15.07
C MET A 97 0.33 2.24 15.01
N LEU A 98 1.03 2.26 16.14
CA LEU A 98 2.45 2.67 16.19
C LEU A 98 3.36 1.69 15.44
N ASN A 99 3.09 0.39 15.49
CA ASN A 99 3.80 -0.61 14.69
C ASN A 99 3.61 -0.37 13.19
N ASN A 100 2.39 -0.08 12.75
CA ASN A 100 2.10 0.22 11.35
C ASN A 100 2.81 1.50 10.87
N ILE A 101 2.88 2.54 11.72
CA ILE A 101 3.66 3.75 11.45
C ILE A 101 5.14 3.39 11.27
N LYS A 102 5.73 2.63 12.21
CA LYS A 102 7.14 2.20 12.12
C LYS A 102 7.41 1.39 10.85
N GLN A 103 6.54 0.44 10.50
CA GLN A 103 6.69 -0.36 9.28
C GLN A 103 6.58 0.47 8.01
N GLY A 104 5.59 1.37 7.96
CA GLY A 104 5.33 2.21 6.78
C GLY A 104 6.38 3.29 6.56
N THR A 105 6.80 3.97 7.62
CA THR A 105 7.63 5.18 7.54
C THR A 105 9.05 5.00 8.07
N GLY A 106 9.31 3.95 8.87
CA GLY A 106 10.57 3.80 9.62
C GLY A 106 10.66 4.68 10.88
N VAL A 107 9.67 5.55 11.13
CA VAL A 107 9.66 6.43 12.31
C VAL A 107 9.36 5.61 13.56
N GLU A 108 10.25 5.66 14.53
CA GLU A 108 10.07 5.02 15.84
C GLU A 108 9.53 6.04 16.85
N ILE A 109 8.43 5.66 17.50
CA ILE A 109 7.75 6.54 18.45
C ILE A 109 8.26 6.24 19.86
N ASP A 110 8.72 7.27 20.57
CA ASP A 110 9.10 7.20 21.97
C ASP A 110 7.87 7.04 22.86
N ILE A 111 7.69 5.86 23.44
CA ILE A 111 6.48 5.52 24.20
C ILE A 111 6.30 6.40 25.46
N PRO A 112 7.35 6.67 26.27
CA PRO A 112 7.22 7.60 27.39
C PRO A 112 6.71 8.98 26.99
N THR A 113 7.27 9.59 25.96
CA THR A 113 6.84 10.90 25.43
C THR A 113 5.41 10.85 24.92
N PHE A 114 5.04 9.78 24.20
CA PHE A 114 3.68 9.57 23.72
C PHE A 114 2.68 9.52 24.88
N VAL A 115 2.94 8.69 25.91
CA VAL A 115 2.04 8.52 27.06
C VAL A 115 1.89 9.82 27.85
N GLN A 116 2.99 10.57 28.04
CA GLN A 116 2.96 11.87 28.70
C GLN A 116 2.07 12.88 27.93
N ALA A 117 2.31 13.03 26.63
CA ALA A 117 1.54 13.94 25.79
C ALA A 117 0.07 13.53 25.70
N TYR A 118 -0.21 12.22 25.61
CA TYR A 118 -1.57 11.68 25.63
C TYR A 118 -2.31 12.07 26.92
N LYS A 119 -1.66 11.90 28.05
CA LYS A 119 -2.23 12.28 29.35
C LYS A 119 -2.50 13.79 29.45
N GLN A 120 -1.52 14.64 29.08
CA GLN A 120 -1.68 16.09 29.09
C GLN A 120 -2.86 16.53 28.21
N ALA A 121 -2.95 15.98 27.01
CA ALA A 121 -4.05 16.30 26.09
C ALA A 121 -5.42 15.82 26.63
N MET A 122 -5.47 14.63 27.22
CA MET A 122 -6.69 14.07 27.84
C MET A 122 -7.17 14.92 29.05
N ASP A 123 -6.23 15.43 29.83
CA ASP A 123 -6.52 16.29 30.99
C ASP A 123 -6.92 17.74 30.58
N GLY A 124 -6.84 18.08 29.29
CA GLY A 124 -7.15 19.43 28.80
C GLY A 124 -6.06 20.45 29.11
N ASP A 125 -4.81 20.01 29.26
CA ASP A 125 -3.68 20.91 29.53
C ASP A 125 -3.48 21.90 28.37
N THR A 126 -3.47 23.18 28.68
CA THR A 126 -3.30 24.28 27.71
C THR A 126 -1.83 24.60 27.42
N THR A 127 -0.88 23.96 28.12
CA THR A 127 0.57 24.19 27.98
C THR A 127 1.24 23.18 27.05
N LEU A 128 0.46 22.54 26.20
CA LEU A 128 0.99 21.58 25.21
C LEU A 128 2.02 22.24 24.29
N LEU A 129 3.17 21.56 24.07
CA LEU A 129 4.22 22.01 23.16
C LEU A 129 3.74 22.07 21.71
N ILE A 130 2.82 21.21 21.33
CA ILE A 130 2.17 21.14 20.03
C ILE A 130 0.66 21.08 20.29
N SER A 131 -0.09 22.04 19.80
CA SER A 131 -1.53 22.05 19.96
C SER A 131 -2.19 20.91 19.16
N ALA A 132 -3.39 20.48 19.57
CA ALA A 132 -4.14 19.45 18.83
C ALA A 132 -4.41 19.84 17.37
N MET A 133 -4.53 21.14 17.05
CA MET A 133 -4.72 21.63 15.69
C MET A 133 -3.45 21.48 14.86
N GLN A 134 -2.27 21.70 15.46
CA GLN A 134 -0.98 21.62 14.79
C GLN A 134 -0.45 20.18 14.66
N SER A 135 -0.92 19.26 15.52
CA SER A 135 -0.39 17.90 15.57
C SER A 135 -0.51 17.16 14.23
N ASN A 136 -1.64 17.28 13.54
CA ASN A 136 -1.82 16.64 12.24
C ASN A 136 -0.83 17.16 11.19
N SER A 137 -0.62 18.47 11.09
CA SER A 137 0.32 19.04 10.12
C SER A 137 1.77 18.66 10.42
N VAL A 138 2.13 18.56 11.70
CA VAL A 138 3.46 18.09 12.13
C VAL A 138 3.65 16.61 11.78
N LEU A 139 2.65 15.75 12.05
CA LEU A 139 2.70 14.34 11.69
C LEU A 139 2.78 14.13 10.18
N ASP A 140 1.97 14.85 9.41
CA ASP A 140 1.99 14.79 7.94
C ASP A 140 3.37 15.18 7.37
N ALA A 141 3.99 16.23 7.92
CA ALA A 141 5.32 16.65 7.50
C ALA A 141 6.39 15.60 7.81
N ILE A 142 6.37 15.03 9.03
CA ILE A 142 7.33 14.01 9.48
C ILE A 142 7.16 12.73 8.66
N PHE A 143 5.93 12.25 8.49
CA PHE A 143 5.68 10.99 7.78
C PHE A 143 5.97 11.12 6.29
N ARG A 144 5.70 12.28 5.68
CA ARG A 144 6.09 12.55 4.29
C ARG A 144 7.60 12.53 4.12
N ALA A 145 8.33 13.26 4.96
CA ALA A 145 9.79 13.28 4.90
C ALA A 145 10.40 11.88 5.12
N ALA A 146 9.85 11.10 6.04
CA ALA A 146 10.31 9.73 6.29
C ALA A 146 10.00 8.79 5.11
N ALA A 147 8.83 8.91 4.50
CA ALA A 147 8.45 8.13 3.32
C ALA A 147 9.35 8.48 2.12
N GLU A 148 9.62 9.77 1.89
CA GLU A 148 10.54 10.23 0.84
C GLU A 148 11.97 9.72 1.06
N ALA A 149 12.46 9.74 2.32
CA ALA A 149 13.78 9.21 2.66
C ALA A 149 13.88 7.71 2.41
N LYS A 150 12.87 6.94 2.83
CA LYS A 150 12.80 5.49 2.60
C LYS A 150 12.73 5.15 1.12
N GLU A 151 11.92 5.88 0.36
CA GLU A 151 11.82 5.72 -1.09
C GLU A 151 13.17 6.01 -1.77
N LYS A 152 13.82 7.10 -1.37
CA LYS A 152 15.15 7.46 -1.91
C LYS A 152 16.20 6.38 -1.62
N GLU A 153 16.19 5.82 -0.40
CA GLU A 153 17.09 4.71 -0.02
C GLU A 153 16.81 3.47 -0.86
N GLU A 154 15.54 3.11 -1.04
CA GLU A 154 15.14 1.97 -1.88
C GLU A 154 15.55 2.15 -3.34
N LEU A 155 15.33 3.34 -3.92
CA LEU A 155 15.77 3.64 -5.28
C LEU A 155 17.30 3.60 -5.40
N ALA A 156 18.03 4.10 -4.40
CA ALA A 156 19.49 4.00 -4.39
C ALA A 156 19.95 2.54 -4.34
N ARG A 157 19.31 1.71 -3.52
CA ARG A 157 19.59 0.28 -3.45
C ARG A 157 19.30 -0.44 -4.77
N LEU A 158 18.18 -0.12 -5.39
CA LEU A 158 17.83 -0.69 -6.70
C LEU A 158 18.82 -0.28 -7.79
N ALA A 159 19.31 0.97 -7.78
CA ALA A 159 20.31 1.46 -8.75
C ALA A 159 21.63 0.70 -8.67
N GLU A 160 22.00 0.19 -7.51
CA GLU A 160 23.22 -0.58 -7.29
C GLU A 160 23.12 -2.04 -7.72
N THR A 161 21.92 -2.53 -8.06
CA THR A 161 21.75 -3.92 -8.52
C THR A 161 22.50 -4.18 -9.85
N PRO A 162 23.03 -5.40 -10.06
CA PRO A 162 23.68 -5.76 -11.33
C PRO A 162 22.76 -5.53 -12.53
N GLU A 163 21.49 -5.87 -12.41
CA GLU A 163 20.50 -5.67 -13.47
C GLU A 163 20.31 -4.19 -13.83
N ALA A 164 20.17 -3.31 -12.84
CA ALA A 164 20.00 -1.87 -13.07
C ALA A 164 21.21 -1.27 -13.78
N LYS A 165 22.42 -1.66 -13.37
CA LYS A 165 23.67 -1.21 -13.99
C LYS A 165 23.83 -1.74 -15.42
N GLU A 166 23.50 -3.00 -15.64
CA GLU A 166 23.58 -3.63 -16.96
C GLU A 166 22.58 -2.99 -17.94
N ASN A 167 21.33 -2.79 -17.52
CA ASN A 167 20.31 -2.16 -18.34
C ASN A 167 20.66 -0.71 -18.69
N LEU A 168 21.17 0.06 -17.71
CA LEU A 168 21.64 1.41 -17.95
C LEU A 168 22.75 1.45 -19.01
N ALA A 169 23.79 0.62 -18.83
CA ALA A 169 24.92 0.55 -19.77
C ALA A 169 24.49 0.13 -21.19
N LYS A 170 23.60 -0.86 -21.30
CA LYS A 170 23.02 -1.27 -22.59
C LYS A 170 22.20 -0.14 -23.23
N GLY A 171 21.40 0.56 -22.43
CA GLY A 171 20.61 1.69 -22.88
C GLY A 171 21.47 2.85 -23.38
N GLU A 172 22.51 3.22 -22.64
CA GLU A 172 23.46 4.28 -23.04
C GLU A 172 24.19 3.93 -24.34
N ALA A 173 24.67 2.69 -24.47
CA ALA A 173 25.32 2.22 -25.69
C ALA A 173 24.37 2.27 -26.89
N PHE A 174 23.12 1.80 -26.71
CA PHE A 174 22.09 1.84 -27.74
C PHE A 174 21.80 3.28 -28.19
N LEU A 175 21.61 4.21 -27.23
CA LEU A 175 21.34 5.61 -27.53
C LEU A 175 22.53 6.29 -28.23
N ALA A 176 23.76 5.96 -27.83
CA ALA A 176 24.98 6.46 -28.50
C ALA A 176 25.10 6.01 -29.95
N GLU A 177 24.65 4.80 -30.26
CA GLU A 177 24.57 4.31 -31.65
C GLU A 177 23.45 5.00 -32.42
N LYS A 178 22.25 5.10 -31.85
CA LYS A 178 21.10 5.77 -32.46
C LYS A 178 21.36 7.24 -32.76
N ALA A 179 22.11 7.92 -31.92
CA ALA A 179 22.49 9.33 -32.14
C ALA A 179 23.34 9.56 -33.38
N LYS A 180 24.00 8.51 -33.93
CA LYS A 180 24.81 8.57 -35.16
C LYS A 180 23.98 8.31 -36.40
N GLU A 181 22.76 7.77 -36.28
CA GLU A 181 21.89 7.46 -37.41
C GLU A 181 21.42 8.73 -38.13
N GLU A 182 21.39 8.72 -39.43
CA GLU A 182 20.88 9.83 -40.24
C GLU A 182 19.40 10.13 -39.88
N GLY A 183 19.09 11.41 -39.66
CA GLY A 183 17.79 11.89 -39.34
C GLY A 183 17.40 11.73 -37.86
N VAL A 184 18.29 11.25 -36.98
CA VAL A 184 18.09 11.24 -35.53
C VAL A 184 18.61 12.56 -34.95
N VAL A 185 17.78 13.19 -34.13
CA VAL A 185 18.07 14.45 -33.43
C VAL A 185 18.09 14.21 -31.92
N LYS A 186 19.10 14.75 -31.24
CA LYS A 186 19.19 14.74 -29.77
C LYS A 186 18.77 16.08 -29.19
N THR A 187 17.87 16.09 -28.21
CA THR A 187 17.46 17.27 -27.46
C THR A 187 18.45 17.58 -26.32
N GLU A 188 18.31 18.73 -25.70
CA GLU A 188 19.10 19.14 -24.52
C GLU A 188 18.86 18.21 -23.32
N SER A 189 17.66 17.67 -23.17
CA SER A 189 17.30 16.73 -22.10
C SER A 189 17.93 15.35 -22.26
N GLY A 190 18.41 15.03 -23.47
CA GLY A 190 18.95 13.71 -23.81
C GLY A 190 17.97 12.81 -24.57
N LEU A 191 16.72 13.23 -24.80
CA LEU A 191 15.79 12.52 -25.66
C LEU A 191 16.36 12.46 -27.09
N LEU A 192 16.27 11.28 -27.73
CA LEU A 192 16.51 11.15 -29.16
C LEU A 192 15.19 10.95 -29.89
N TYR A 193 15.04 11.56 -31.05
CA TYR A 193 13.88 11.34 -31.89
C TYR A 193 14.23 11.31 -33.37
N LYS A 194 13.45 10.56 -34.14
CA LYS A 194 13.52 10.52 -35.60
C LYS A 194 12.16 10.85 -36.18
N VAL A 195 12.14 11.80 -37.13
CA VAL A 195 10.94 12.11 -37.87
C VAL A 195 10.78 11.11 -39.01
N VAL A 196 9.70 10.30 -38.95
CA VAL A 196 9.33 9.34 -39.98
C VAL A 196 8.38 10.00 -41.01
N LYS A 197 7.50 10.84 -40.50
CA LYS A 197 6.54 11.60 -41.32
C LYS A 197 6.30 12.94 -40.64
N GLU A 198 6.44 14.00 -41.38
CA GLU A 198 6.10 15.34 -40.88
C GLU A 198 4.59 15.50 -40.71
N GLY A 199 4.19 16.20 -39.67
CA GLY A 199 2.82 16.64 -39.46
C GLY A 199 2.51 17.97 -40.12
N LYS A 200 1.33 18.50 -39.85
CA LYS A 200 0.88 19.82 -40.34
C LYS A 200 0.26 20.64 -39.21
N GLY A 201 0.47 21.96 -39.26
CA GLY A 201 -0.06 22.89 -38.27
C GLY A 201 0.88 23.11 -37.09
N ASP A 202 0.31 23.52 -35.96
CA ASP A 202 1.07 23.85 -34.74
C ASP A 202 1.53 22.58 -34.01
N LYS A 203 2.62 22.72 -33.27
CA LYS A 203 3.11 21.67 -32.36
C LYS A 203 2.16 21.46 -31.18
N VAL A 204 2.13 20.23 -30.67
CA VAL A 204 1.36 19.89 -29.45
C VAL A 204 1.80 20.78 -28.29
N GLN A 205 0.86 21.47 -27.67
CA GLN A 205 1.11 22.33 -26.52
C GLN A 205 0.90 21.58 -25.20
N SER A 206 1.56 22.04 -24.12
CA SER A 206 1.47 21.42 -22.79
C SER A 206 0.05 21.43 -22.20
N ASN A 207 -0.80 22.39 -22.60
CA ASN A 207 -2.20 22.53 -22.21
C ASN A 207 -3.19 21.82 -23.15
N GLN A 208 -2.69 21.01 -24.05
CA GLN A 208 -3.52 20.21 -24.98
C GLN A 208 -3.49 18.73 -24.63
N ARG A 209 -4.47 18.00 -25.16
CA ARG A 209 -4.46 16.54 -25.22
C ARG A 209 -4.19 16.10 -26.64
N ALA A 210 -3.23 15.19 -26.78
CA ALA A 210 -2.91 14.57 -28.06
C ALA A 210 -3.56 13.18 -28.12
N LYS A 211 -4.39 12.94 -29.15
CA LYS A 211 -4.85 11.62 -29.51
C LYS A 211 -3.82 10.99 -30.41
N VAL A 212 -3.27 9.84 -30.00
CA VAL A 212 -2.16 9.19 -30.67
C VAL A 212 -2.40 7.71 -30.92
N SER A 213 -1.80 7.18 -31.98
CA SER A 213 -1.48 5.76 -32.11
C SER A 213 -0.04 5.57 -31.70
N TYR A 214 0.24 4.57 -30.85
CA TYR A 214 1.60 4.32 -30.40
C TYR A 214 1.90 2.84 -30.20
N LYS A 215 3.19 2.52 -30.26
CA LYS A 215 3.77 1.22 -29.89
C LYS A 215 5.02 1.48 -29.08
N GLY A 216 5.07 0.93 -27.85
CA GLY A 216 6.22 0.99 -26.95
C GLY A 216 6.96 -0.34 -26.90
N THR A 217 8.28 -0.31 -27.13
CA THR A 217 9.16 -1.46 -27.06
C THR A 217 10.40 -1.17 -26.25
N LEU A 218 11.02 -2.20 -25.69
CA LEU A 218 12.36 -2.16 -25.13
C LEU A 218 13.40 -2.27 -26.24
N ILE A 219 14.69 -2.09 -25.91
CA ILE A 219 15.80 -2.15 -26.87
C ILE A 219 15.99 -3.53 -27.52
N ASP A 220 15.51 -4.60 -26.87
CA ASP A 220 15.51 -5.97 -27.40
C ASP A 220 14.29 -6.27 -28.30
N GLY A 221 13.43 -5.28 -28.53
CA GLY A 221 12.21 -5.41 -29.33
C GLY A 221 10.99 -5.93 -28.56
N THR A 222 11.11 -6.26 -27.28
CA THR A 222 9.98 -6.68 -26.44
C THR A 222 8.96 -5.57 -26.34
N GLN A 223 7.74 -5.82 -26.79
CA GLN A 223 6.64 -4.85 -26.69
C GLN A 223 6.05 -4.86 -25.28
N PHE A 224 6.06 -3.70 -24.62
CA PHE A 224 5.45 -3.55 -23.31
C PHE A 224 4.07 -2.90 -23.35
N ASP A 225 3.80 -2.06 -24.37
CA ASP A 225 2.51 -1.38 -24.49
C ASP A 225 2.23 -0.98 -25.95
N SER A 226 0.95 -0.84 -26.32
CA SER A 226 0.51 -0.27 -27.61
C SER A 226 -0.96 0.08 -27.57
N ASN A 227 -1.33 1.12 -28.31
CA ASN A 227 -2.74 1.47 -28.50
C ASN A 227 -2.91 2.21 -29.83
N ALA A 228 -3.93 1.84 -30.59
CA ALA A 228 -4.21 2.46 -31.88
C ALA A 228 -4.89 3.84 -31.75
N SER A 229 -5.41 4.20 -30.57
CA SER A 229 -6.13 5.46 -30.36
C SER A 229 -6.25 5.78 -28.86
N ALA A 230 -5.16 6.25 -28.25
CA ALA A 230 -5.14 6.72 -26.87
C ALA A 230 -5.02 8.25 -26.82
N THR A 231 -5.48 8.86 -25.72
CA THR A 231 -5.40 10.31 -25.53
C THR A 231 -4.56 10.63 -24.31
N PHE A 232 -3.49 11.40 -24.50
CA PHE A 232 -2.55 11.79 -23.46
C PHE A 232 -2.44 13.31 -23.32
N SER A 233 -2.20 13.77 -22.08
CA SER A 233 -1.67 15.09 -21.82
C SER A 233 -0.15 15.01 -21.74
N PRO A 234 0.63 15.87 -22.40
CA PRO A 234 2.08 15.86 -22.33
C PRO A 234 2.66 15.98 -20.91
N THR A 235 1.89 16.55 -20.00
CA THR A 235 2.28 16.74 -18.58
C THR A 235 1.92 15.57 -17.66
N GLN A 236 1.21 14.56 -18.17
CA GLN A 236 0.71 13.41 -17.38
C GLN A 236 1.30 12.07 -17.82
N VAL A 237 2.38 12.09 -18.58
CA VAL A 237 3.12 10.92 -19.05
C VAL A 237 4.59 11.03 -18.65
N VAL A 238 5.38 9.98 -18.87
CA VAL A 238 6.83 10.04 -18.61
C VAL A 238 7.48 11.19 -19.38
N LYS A 239 8.47 11.83 -18.78
CA LYS A 239 9.04 13.10 -19.27
C LYS A 239 9.43 13.05 -20.74
N GLY A 240 10.15 12.02 -21.16
CA GLY A 240 10.61 11.88 -22.54
C GLY A 240 9.47 11.69 -23.55
N PHE A 241 8.39 10.99 -23.18
CA PHE A 241 7.22 10.86 -24.05
C PHE A 241 6.46 12.18 -24.16
N GLY A 242 6.28 12.90 -23.03
CA GLY A 242 5.66 14.22 -23.00
C GLY A 242 6.45 15.28 -23.79
N GLU A 243 7.77 15.28 -23.70
CA GLU A 243 8.65 16.12 -24.50
C GLU A 243 8.53 15.75 -25.99
N GLY A 244 8.61 14.47 -26.30
CA GLY A 244 8.46 13.95 -27.67
C GLY A 244 7.14 14.40 -28.31
N LEU A 245 6.02 14.30 -27.59
CA LEU A 245 4.73 14.79 -28.07
C LEU A 245 4.75 16.28 -28.44
N GLN A 246 5.39 17.11 -27.61
CA GLN A 246 5.48 18.56 -27.85
C GLN A 246 6.39 18.96 -29.02
N LEU A 247 7.22 18.04 -29.52
CA LEU A 247 7.97 18.21 -30.77
C LEU A 247 7.13 17.93 -32.01
N MET A 248 6.02 17.17 -31.86
CA MET A 248 5.19 16.66 -32.94
C MET A 248 4.07 17.62 -33.33
N GLN A 249 3.61 17.48 -34.57
CA GLN A 249 2.45 18.14 -35.15
C GLN A 249 1.37 17.10 -35.47
N LYS A 250 0.11 17.52 -35.64
CA LYS A 250 -0.98 16.63 -36.09
C LYS A 250 -0.63 15.94 -37.41
N GLY A 251 -0.83 14.63 -37.46
CA GLY A 251 -0.51 13.77 -38.61
C GLY A 251 0.96 13.37 -38.72
N GLY A 252 1.81 13.86 -37.82
CA GLY A 252 3.21 13.50 -37.75
C GLY A 252 3.42 12.12 -37.13
N LYS A 253 4.43 11.37 -37.63
CA LYS A 253 4.86 10.08 -37.09
C LYS A 253 6.34 10.16 -36.72
N TYR A 254 6.67 9.89 -35.46
CA TYR A 254 8.01 9.97 -34.92
C TYR A 254 8.38 8.67 -34.23
N ILE A 255 9.69 8.41 -34.16
CA ILE A 255 10.26 7.41 -33.27
C ILE A 255 10.98 8.16 -32.15
N LEU A 256 10.62 7.87 -30.90
CA LEU A 256 11.23 8.46 -29.71
C LEU A 256 12.10 7.39 -29.06
N TYR A 257 13.35 7.69 -28.75
CA TYR A 257 14.26 6.87 -27.99
C TYR A 257 14.48 7.58 -26.65
N ILE A 258 13.87 7.07 -25.61
CA ILE A 258 13.76 7.73 -24.32
C ILE A 258 14.77 7.11 -23.35
N PRO A 259 15.80 7.86 -22.90
CA PRO A 259 16.69 7.41 -21.84
C PRO A 259 15.92 7.02 -20.58
N ALA A 260 16.46 6.12 -19.78
CA ALA A 260 15.83 5.65 -18.55
C ALA A 260 15.40 6.81 -17.62
N GLU A 261 16.21 7.84 -17.49
CA GLU A 261 15.96 9.03 -16.63
C GLU A 261 14.77 9.86 -17.08
N LEU A 262 14.43 9.85 -18.36
CA LEU A 262 13.25 10.49 -18.94
C LEU A 262 12.06 9.53 -19.04
N GLY A 263 12.25 8.26 -18.72
CA GLY A 263 11.26 7.20 -18.68
C GLY A 263 10.85 6.85 -17.25
N TYR A 264 10.96 5.57 -16.89
CA TYR A 264 10.61 5.04 -15.58
C TYR A 264 11.81 4.95 -14.60
N GLY A 265 13.01 5.27 -15.05
CA GLY A 265 14.24 5.28 -14.23
C GLY A 265 14.54 3.95 -13.56
N VAL A 266 15.16 4.05 -12.40
CA VAL A 266 15.54 2.90 -11.57
C VAL A 266 14.33 2.07 -11.11
N ARG A 267 13.16 2.69 -10.95
CA ARG A 267 11.95 2.00 -10.49
C ARG A 267 11.42 1.00 -11.52
N GLY A 268 11.62 1.27 -12.82
CA GLY A 268 10.97 0.52 -13.88
C GLY A 268 9.46 0.78 -13.94
N GLY A 269 8.76 0.05 -14.82
CA GLY A 269 7.31 0.19 -15.05
C GLY A 269 6.57 -1.14 -14.88
N GLY A 270 6.52 -1.66 -13.66
CA GLY A 270 5.90 -2.95 -13.35
C GLY A 270 6.65 -4.13 -13.97
N ASP A 271 5.95 -5.24 -14.20
CA ASP A 271 6.57 -6.51 -14.67
C ASP A 271 7.11 -6.45 -16.10
N LYS A 272 6.70 -5.45 -16.89
CA LYS A 272 7.03 -5.37 -18.31
C LYS A 272 8.18 -4.43 -18.65
N ILE A 273 8.53 -3.53 -17.77
CA ILE A 273 9.59 -2.54 -17.99
C ILE A 273 10.60 -2.67 -16.85
N PRO A 274 11.70 -3.40 -17.06
CA PRO A 274 12.75 -3.58 -16.07
C PRO A 274 13.37 -2.24 -15.63
N THR A 275 14.09 -2.29 -14.51
CA THR A 275 14.84 -1.15 -13.98
C THR A 275 15.77 -0.55 -15.03
N ASN A 276 15.89 0.78 -15.07
CA ASN A 276 16.76 1.53 -15.97
C ASN A 276 16.60 1.19 -17.47
N SER A 277 15.40 0.78 -17.89
CA SER A 277 15.14 0.48 -19.31
C SER A 277 15.09 1.75 -20.15
N THR A 278 15.81 1.75 -21.27
CA THR A 278 15.61 2.68 -22.38
C THR A 278 14.35 2.27 -23.13
N LEU A 279 13.47 3.22 -23.43
CA LEU A 279 12.20 2.96 -24.09
C LEU A 279 12.24 3.47 -25.53
N ILE A 280 11.59 2.72 -26.41
CA ILE A 280 11.40 3.09 -27.81
C ILE A 280 9.91 3.23 -28.06
N PHE A 281 9.47 4.39 -28.52
CA PHE A 281 8.09 4.61 -28.92
C PHE A 281 8.00 5.01 -30.39
N GLU A 282 7.21 4.26 -31.14
CA GLU A 282 6.68 4.74 -32.41
C GLU A 282 5.36 5.45 -32.14
N VAL A 283 5.24 6.72 -32.49
CA VAL A 283 4.07 7.56 -32.17
C VAL A 283 3.59 8.27 -33.42
N GLU A 284 2.27 8.24 -33.65
CA GLU A 284 1.59 9.06 -34.65
C GLU A 284 0.51 9.91 -33.97
N VAL A 285 0.55 11.22 -34.17
CA VAL A 285 -0.45 12.16 -33.65
C VAL A 285 -1.66 12.18 -34.57
N LEU A 286 -2.77 11.65 -34.12
CA LEU A 286 -4.01 11.55 -34.88
C LEU A 286 -4.86 12.82 -34.80
N ASP A 287 -4.96 13.41 -33.59
CA ASP A 287 -5.76 14.61 -33.34
C ASP A 287 -5.29 15.36 -32.12
N LEU A 288 -5.71 16.64 -32.00
CA LEU A 288 -5.42 17.50 -30.86
C LEU A 288 -6.72 18.09 -30.31
N SER A 289 -6.84 18.18 -29.01
CA SER A 289 -7.95 18.82 -28.31
C SER A 289 -7.45 19.69 -27.15
N LEU A 290 -8.13 20.78 -26.87
CA LEU A 290 -7.86 21.58 -25.68
C LEU A 290 -8.29 20.85 -24.41
N ILE A 291 -7.57 21.03 -23.33
CA ILE A 291 -8.02 20.62 -21.99
C ILE A 291 -9.05 21.68 -21.58
N HIS A 292 -10.33 21.32 -21.59
CA HIS A 292 -11.35 22.14 -20.93
C HIS A 292 -11.19 21.98 -19.43
N ILE A 293 -10.77 23.06 -18.77
CA ILE A 293 -10.67 23.19 -17.32
C ILE A 293 -12.09 23.39 -16.76
#